data_985cf4b316542bfdeb0c0d0897096254
#
_entry.id   985cf4b316542bfdeb0c0d0897096254
#
_cell.length_a   1.000
_cell.length_b   1.000
_cell.length_c   1.000
_cell.angle_alpha   90.00
_cell.angle_beta   90.00
_cell.angle_gamma   90.00
#
_symmetry.space_group_name_H-M   'P 1'
#
loop_
_entity.id
_entity.type
_entity.pdbx_description
1 polymer ?
#
loop_
_entity_poly.entity_id
_entity_poly.type
_entity_poly.pdbx_seq_one_letter_code
_entity_poly.pdbx_strand_id
1 'polypeptide(L)'
;MDASSADPTCDRRVAAARAAFDEGRTRDHLWRSRQLAGLIRLIDAHEEDIVKALGRDLGKPRAEALTAEAWLVRAEARETSRSFRRWARPRSVRTPLSLFPGASRIVPEPRGVALIMGAWNYPFLLTLSPLIGALGAGCAAVVKPSEQAPATADLLAELLPRYLDPEAVQVVQGDADGAARLLEQRFDLILYTGGARVGRLVMAAAARHLTPVILELGGKSPALVHDSADIAEAARRIAWGKSLNAGQTCTAPDYVLAPRGRMDAFLEAYGAALARFHGDDAAASPDYGRILNRRHFDRLSAYLGDGRVVIGGRTDPANLFIEPTVLVEAPGDAPVMQEEIFGPILPLIPYDSWDEALAFVRARDKPLAAYAFGRDRDAIDRVERDISAGAFCGNDVILQQTVPDLPFGGVGASGMGAYHGRAGFDAFSHAKAVLRRPVRFDSGLRFPPHPEGKLRRLRSFF
;
A
#
# COMPACT_ATOMS: atom_id res chain seq x y z
N MET A 1 -2.80 17.24 -35.89
CA MET A 1 -2.74 16.44 -34.66
C MET A 1 -2.62 15.00 -35.11
N ASP A 2 -1.38 14.54 -35.25
CA ASP A 2 -1.10 13.20 -35.70
C ASP A 2 -1.57 12.20 -34.66
N ALA A 3 -2.33 11.20 -35.11
CA ALA A 3 -2.67 10.02 -34.31
C ALA A 3 -1.35 9.30 -33.98
N SER A 4 -0.86 9.53 -32.76
CA SER A 4 0.30 8.83 -32.19
C SER A 4 0.11 7.35 -32.39
N SER A 5 1.05 6.71 -33.09
CA SER A 5 1.10 5.29 -33.39
C SER A 5 0.87 4.48 -32.10
N ALA A 6 -0.26 3.79 -32.05
CA ALA A 6 -0.56 2.82 -30.98
C ALA A 6 0.63 1.87 -30.85
N ASP A 7 1.14 1.66 -29.64
CA ASP A 7 2.12 0.61 -29.40
C ASP A 7 1.37 -0.74 -29.47
N PRO A 8 1.49 -1.49 -30.57
CA PRO A 8 0.73 -2.71 -30.79
C PRO A 8 1.10 -3.82 -29.77
N THR A 9 2.14 -3.59 -28.98
CA THR A 9 2.59 -4.52 -27.93
C THR A 9 1.74 -4.38 -26.65
N CYS A 10 1.39 -3.14 -26.26
CA CYS A 10 0.55 -2.88 -25.11
C CYS A 10 -0.85 -3.48 -25.30
N ASP A 11 -1.49 -3.16 -26.43
CA ASP A 11 -2.85 -3.63 -26.76
C ASP A 11 -2.92 -5.16 -26.82
N ARG A 12 -1.91 -5.81 -27.44
CA ARG A 12 -1.83 -7.28 -27.50
C ARG A 12 -1.71 -7.91 -26.11
N ARG A 13 -0.94 -7.33 -25.20
CA ARG A 13 -0.78 -7.85 -23.83
C ARG A 13 -2.08 -7.73 -23.03
N VAL A 14 -2.78 -6.61 -23.13
CA VAL A 14 -4.08 -6.44 -22.48
C VAL A 14 -5.11 -7.40 -23.08
N ALA A 15 -5.13 -7.57 -24.40
CA ALA A 15 -6.02 -8.50 -25.09
C ALA A 15 -5.74 -9.97 -24.69
N ALA A 16 -4.46 -10.37 -24.54
CA ALA A 16 -4.09 -11.72 -24.09
C ALA A 16 -4.61 -11.99 -22.66
N ALA A 17 -4.37 -11.06 -21.73
CA ALA A 17 -4.89 -11.17 -20.37
C ALA A 17 -6.43 -11.26 -20.34
N ARG A 18 -7.12 -10.51 -21.20
CA ARG A 18 -8.58 -10.53 -21.35
C ARG A 18 -9.04 -11.88 -21.88
N ALA A 19 -8.43 -12.41 -22.92
CA ALA A 19 -8.77 -13.71 -23.49
C ALA A 19 -8.61 -14.83 -22.46
N ALA A 20 -7.47 -14.86 -21.75
CA ALA A 20 -7.23 -15.87 -20.69
C ALA A 20 -8.27 -15.82 -19.55
N PHE A 21 -8.76 -14.62 -19.20
CA PHE A 21 -9.83 -14.46 -18.22
C PHE A 21 -11.18 -14.92 -18.78
N ASP A 22 -11.54 -14.51 -19.99
CA ASP A 22 -12.85 -14.79 -20.62
C ASP A 22 -13.03 -16.29 -20.94
N GLU A 23 -11.94 -17.00 -21.26
CA GLU A 23 -11.90 -18.47 -21.35
C GLU A 23 -12.18 -19.17 -20.00
N GLY A 24 -12.18 -18.44 -18.89
CA GLY A 24 -12.40 -18.99 -17.55
C GLY A 24 -11.18 -19.64 -16.92
N ARG A 25 -10.02 -19.59 -17.56
CA ARG A 25 -8.76 -20.23 -17.13
C ARG A 25 -8.36 -19.83 -15.72
N THR A 26 -8.46 -18.54 -15.39
CA THR A 26 -8.05 -17.99 -14.09
C THR A 26 -9.02 -18.35 -12.95
N ARG A 27 -10.25 -18.78 -13.26
CA ARG A 27 -11.27 -19.15 -12.26
C ARG A 27 -10.98 -20.50 -11.60
N ASP A 28 -10.18 -21.35 -12.24
CA ASP A 28 -9.81 -22.66 -11.70
C ASP A 28 -8.91 -22.50 -10.45
N HIS A 29 -9.29 -23.21 -9.38
CA HIS A 29 -8.53 -23.20 -8.13
C HIS A 29 -7.14 -23.85 -8.27
N LEU A 30 -6.96 -24.80 -9.19
CA LEU A 30 -5.65 -25.40 -9.45
C LEU A 30 -4.74 -24.41 -10.18
N TRP A 31 -5.30 -23.62 -11.12
CA TRP A 31 -4.56 -22.56 -11.78
C TRP A 31 -4.06 -21.54 -10.75
N ARG A 32 -4.95 -21.02 -9.87
CA ARG A 32 -4.58 -20.08 -8.81
C ARG A 32 -3.47 -20.62 -7.89
N SER A 33 -3.61 -21.88 -7.46
CA SER A 33 -2.58 -22.54 -6.63
C SER A 33 -1.25 -22.63 -7.36
N ARG A 34 -1.24 -22.92 -8.67
CA ARG A 34 -0.01 -22.98 -9.48
C ARG A 34 0.65 -21.63 -9.63
N GLN A 35 -0.14 -20.54 -9.82
CA GLN A 35 0.41 -19.20 -9.91
C GLN A 35 1.06 -18.75 -8.59
N LEU A 36 0.36 -18.90 -7.46
CA LEU A 36 0.91 -18.56 -6.14
C LEU A 36 2.15 -19.38 -5.80
N ALA A 37 2.16 -20.68 -6.11
CA ALA A 37 3.36 -21.52 -5.97
C ALA A 37 4.47 -21.10 -6.94
N GLY A 38 4.14 -20.58 -8.12
CA GLY A 38 5.08 -20.01 -9.09
C GLY A 38 5.82 -18.82 -8.51
N LEU A 39 5.10 -17.86 -7.90
CA LEU A 39 5.73 -16.72 -7.22
C LEU A 39 6.68 -17.14 -6.09
N ILE A 40 6.27 -18.12 -5.28
CA ILE A 40 7.13 -18.64 -4.21
C ILE A 40 8.42 -19.23 -4.79
N ARG A 41 8.33 -20.06 -5.84
CA ARG A 41 9.50 -20.65 -6.52
C ARG A 41 10.38 -19.58 -7.16
N LEU A 42 9.79 -18.54 -7.75
CA LEU A 42 10.54 -17.41 -8.31
C LEU A 42 11.43 -16.78 -7.24
N ILE A 43 10.85 -16.45 -6.07
CA ILE A 43 11.59 -15.81 -4.99
C ILE A 43 12.66 -16.73 -4.43
N ASP A 44 12.32 -17.99 -4.17
CA ASP A 44 13.26 -18.98 -3.61
C ASP A 44 14.44 -19.26 -4.57
N ALA A 45 14.23 -19.17 -5.89
CA ALA A 45 15.26 -19.43 -6.90
C ALA A 45 16.12 -18.19 -7.24
N HIS A 46 15.61 -16.98 -7.06
CA HIS A 46 16.24 -15.74 -7.52
C HIS A 46 16.47 -14.71 -6.40
N GLU A 47 16.59 -15.16 -5.15
CA GLU A 47 16.77 -14.27 -3.99
C GLU A 47 17.95 -13.31 -4.18
N GLU A 48 19.10 -13.82 -4.65
CA GLU A 48 20.30 -13.01 -4.90
C GLU A 48 20.14 -12.03 -6.07
N ASP A 49 19.39 -12.39 -7.10
CA ASP A 49 19.15 -11.51 -8.24
C ASP A 49 18.20 -10.37 -7.84
N ILE A 50 17.22 -10.65 -6.98
CA ILE A 50 16.33 -9.64 -6.40
C ILE A 50 17.14 -8.66 -5.54
N VAL A 51 18.01 -9.15 -4.67
CA VAL A 51 18.90 -8.29 -3.84
C VAL A 51 19.77 -7.40 -4.72
N LYS A 52 20.38 -7.96 -5.77
CA LYS A 52 21.22 -7.18 -6.72
C LYS A 52 20.42 -6.11 -7.48
N ALA A 53 19.21 -6.42 -7.91
CA ALA A 53 18.36 -5.46 -8.62
C ALA A 53 17.97 -4.29 -7.71
N LEU A 54 17.51 -4.57 -6.50
CA LEU A 54 17.16 -3.56 -5.49
C LEU A 54 18.37 -2.73 -5.05
N GLY A 55 19.54 -3.36 -4.95
CA GLY A 55 20.80 -2.67 -4.68
C GLY A 55 21.21 -1.71 -5.81
N ARG A 56 20.99 -2.07 -7.08
CA ARG A 56 21.26 -1.20 -8.23
C ARG A 56 20.31 -0.02 -8.32
N ASP A 57 19.03 -0.24 -8.05
CA ASP A 57 17.99 0.80 -8.18
C ASP A 57 18.04 1.82 -7.02
N LEU A 58 18.28 1.40 -5.79
CA LEU A 58 18.08 2.19 -4.58
C LEU A 58 19.30 2.22 -3.63
N GLY A 59 20.38 1.51 -3.98
CA GLY A 59 21.42 1.23 -2.99
C GLY A 59 20.87 0.49 -1.77
N LYS A 60 19.79 -0.27 -1.94
CA LYS A 60 19.07 -0.90 -0.82
C LYS A 60 19.94 -1.95 -0.14
N PRO A 61 20.11 -1.88 1.19
CA PRO A 61 20.85 -2.88 1.96
C PRO A 61 20.29 -4.29 1.75
N ARG A 62 21.18 -5.29 1.75
CA ARG A 62 20.78 -6.70 1.59
C ARG A 62 19.67 -7.11 2.58
N ALA A 63 19.85 -6.73 3.85
CA ALA A 63 18.88 -7.06 4.89
C ALA A 63 17.51 -6.46 4.59
N GLU A 64 17.45 -5.20 4.15
CA GLU A 64 16.20 -4.55 3.76
C GLU A 64 15.58 -5.16 2.50
N ALA A 65 16.38 -5.46 1.48
CA ALA A 65 15.90 -6.11 0.26
C ALA A 65 15.22 -7.45 0.55
N LEU A 66 15.76 -8.20 1.50
CA LEU A 66 15.21 -9.48 1.92
C LEU A 66 13.98 -9.32 2.84
N THR A 67 14.14 -8.58 3.94
CA THR A 67 13.12 -8.52 5.01
C THR A 67 11.96 -7.61 4.70
N ALA A 68 12.18 -6.54 3.92
CA ALA A 68 11.15 -5.56 3.60
C ALA A 68 10.55 -5.74 2.19
N GLU A 69 11.10 -6.64 1.36
CA GLU A 69 10.54 -6.93 0.03
C GLU A 69 10.39 -8.44 -0.23
N ALA A 70 11.47 -9.16 -0.53
CA ALA A 70 11.40 -10.53 -1.03
C ALA A 70 10.66 -11.48 -0.08
N TRP A 71 11.00 -11.46 1.19
CA TRP A 71 10.40 -12.37 2.18
C TRP A 71 8.95 -12.00 2.54
N LEU A 72 8.59 -10.72 2.49
CA LEU A 72 7.19 -10.29 2.68
C LEU A 72 6.31 -10.80 1.55
N VAL A 73 6.74 -10.62 0.30
CA VAL A 73 6.02 -11.17 -0.88
C VAL A 73 5.87 -12.68 -0.79
N ARG A 74 6.95 -13.38 -0.42
CA ARG A 74 6.92 -14.84 -0.23
C ARG A 74 5.94 -15.26 0.88
N ALA A 75 5.96 -14.55 2.00
CA ALA A 75 5.08 -14.84 3.13
C ALA A 75 3.61 -14.62 2.76
N GLU A 76 3.29 -13.53 2.09
CA GLU A 76 1.94 -13.23 1.63
C GLU A 76 1.44 -14.24 0.58
N ALA A 77 2.30 -14.63 -0.37
CA ALA A 77 1.97 -15.67 -1.36
C ALA A 77 1.67 -17.02 -0.70
N ARG A 78 2.44 -17.40 0.34
CA ARG A 78 2.21 -18.61 1.14
C ARG A 78 0.90 -18.56 1.90
N GLU A 79 0.61 -17.44 2.56
CA GLU A 79 -0.64 -17.27 3.31
C GLU A 79 -1.86 -17.28 2.38
N THR A 80 -1.79 -16.54 1.28
CA THR A 80 -2.86 -16.52 0.27
C THR A 80 -3.08 -17.91 -0.31
N SER A 81 -2.00 -18.65 -0.61
CA SER A 81 -2.11 -20.04 -1.14
C SER A 81 -2.83 -20.98 -0.17
N ARG A 82 -2.65 -20.81 1.14
CA ARG A 82 -3.34 -21.61 2.16
C ARG A 82 -4.80 -21.21 2.34
N SER A 83 -5.10 -19.92 2.14
CA SER A 83 -6.36 -19.31 2.59
C SER A 83 -7.36 -19.02 1.47
N PHE A 84 -6.92 -18.77 0.22
CA PHE A 84 -7.81 -18.30 -0.85
C PHE A 84 -9.01 -19.23 -1.12
N ARG A 85 -8.86 -20.55 -1.00
CA ARG A 85 -9.96 -21.50 -1.18
C ARG A 85 -11.07 -21.32 -0.15
N ARG A 86 -10.72 -20.96 1.09
CA ARG A 86 -11.67 -20.62 2.15
C ARG A 86 -12.34 -19.28 1.84
N TRP A 87 -11.58 -18.30 1.39
CA TRP A 87 -12.10 -16.97 1.04
C TRP A 87 -13.06 -17.01 -0.16
N ALA A 88 -12.78 -17.86 -1.14
CA ALA A 88 -13.59 -18.04 -2.34
C ALA A 88 -14.91 -18.81 -2.11
N ARG A 89 -15.12 -19.38 -0.90
CA ARG A 89 -16.38 -20.10 -0.61
C ARG A 89 -17.58 -19.17 -0.56
N PRO A 90 -18.70 -19.53 -1.18
CA PRO A 90 -19.95 -18.83 -0.98
C PRO A 90 -20.33 -18.77 0.50
N ARG A 91 -20.71 -17.59 0.98
CA ARG A 91 -21.15 -17.37 2.37
C ARG A 91 -22.65 -17.22 2.41
N SER A 92 -23.35 -18.12 3.11
CA SER A 92 -24.78 -18.00 3.36
C SER A 92 -25.07 -16.79 4.25
N VAL A 93 -26.15 -16.10 3.95
CA VAL A 93 -26.66 -14.98 4.74
C VAL A 93 -28.14 -15.22 5.08
N ARG A 94 -28.63 -14.54 6.11
CA ARG A 94 -30.03 -14.67 6.55
C ARG A 94 -31.00 -14.32 5.41
N THR A 95 -31.91 -15.24 5.11
CA THR A 95 -33.01 -14.98 4.18
C THR A 95 -34.26 -14.63 5.00
N PRO A 96 -34.93 -13.47 4.74
CA PRO A 96 -36.17 -13.11 5.43
C PRO A 96 -37.26 -14.18 5.25
N LEU A 97 -38.10 -14.36 6.26
CA LEU A 97 -39.22 -15.33 6.21
C LEU A 97 -40.20 -15.06 5.05
N SER A 98 -40.35 -13.79 4.66
CA SER A 98 -41.17 -13.41 3.48
C SER A 98 -40.69 -14.03 2.17
N LEU A 99 -39.41 -14.47 2.10
CA LEU A 99 -38.81 -15.11 0.95
C LEU A 99 -38.65 -16.62 1.11
N PHE A 100 -39.09 -17.17 2.24
CA PHE A 100 -39.02 -18.64 2.48
C PHE A 100 -39.95 -19.39 1.50
N PRO A 101 -39.53 -20.57 0.99
CA PRO A 101 -38.26 -21.26 1.20
C PRO A 101 -37.17 -20.82 0.20
N GLY A 102 -36.56 -19.66 0.43
CA GLY A 102 -35.43 -19.14 -0.33
C GLY A 102 -34.09 -19.37 0.37
N ALA A 103 -33.01 -19.34 -0.38
CA ALA A 103 -31.64 -19.40 0.14
C ALA A 103 -30.82 -18.23 -0.42
N SER A 104 -30.28 -17.41 0.48
CA SER A 104 -29.45 -16.24 0.14
C SER A 104 -27.99 -16.50 0.44
N ARG A 105 -27.11 -16.11 -0.47
CA ARG A 105 -25.66 -16.22 -0.28
C ARG A 105 -24.91 -15.10 -1.00
N ILE A 106 -23.71 -14.81 -0.52
CA ILE A 106 -22.74 -13.96 -1.19
C ILE A 106 -21.68 -14.87 -1.82
N VAL A 107 -21.40 -14.68 -3.11
CA VAL A 107 -20.40 -15.46 -3.86
C VAL A 107 -19.30 -14.51 -4.29
N PRO A 108 -18.04 -14.69 -3.78
CA PRO A 108 -16.90 -13.97 -4.32
C PRO A 108 -16.68 -14.36 -5.79
N GLU A 109 -16.60 -13.39 -6.67
CA GLU A 109 -16.37 -13.57 -8.10
C GLU A 109 -15.19 -12.68 -8.52
N PRO A 110 -14.18 -13.22 -9.27
CA PRO A 110 -13.07 -12.40 -9.73
C PRO A 110 -13.59 -11.24 -10.60
N ARG A 111 -13.03 -10.03 -10.41
CA ARG A 111 -13.48 -8.83 -11.14
C ARG A 111 -13.23 -8.93 -12.64
N GLY A 112 -12.09 -9.49 -13.06
CA GLY A 112 -11.72 -9.55 -14.47
C GLY A 112 -10.23 -9.40 -14.67
N VAL A 113 -9.83 -8.45 -15.52
CA VAL A 113 -8.44 -8.08 -15.77
C VAL A 113 -8.09 -6.86 -14.92
N ALA A 114 -7.09 -7.00 -14.07
CA ALA A 114 -6.58 -5.93 -13.23
C ALA A 114 -5.34 -5.27 -13.84
N LEU A 115 -5.24 -3.94 -13.76
CA LEU A 115 -3.99 -3.21 -13.95
C LEU A 115 -3.35 -2.95 -12.58
N ILE A 116 -2.07 -3.31 -12.43
CA ILE A 116 -1.28 -3.08 -11.23
C ILE A 116 -0.08 -2.21 -11.59
N MET A 117 -0.08 -0.98 -11.08
CA MET A 117 0.99 0.00 -11.29
C MET A 117 1.81 0.14 -10.01
N GLY A 118 2.99 -0.49 -9.99
CA GLY A 118 3.88 -0.51 -8.83
C GLY A 118 4.68 0.79 -8.67
N ALA A 119 5.10 1.09 -7.44
CA ALA A 119 5.94 2.23 -7.11
C ALA A 119 7.43 1.84 -7.06
N TRP A 120 8.29 2.85 -7.09
CA TRP A 120 9.74 2.68 -7.17
C TRP A 120 10.45 2.42 -5.84
N ASN A 121 9.83 2.78 -4.71
CA ASN A 121 10.48 2.74 -3.40
C ASN A 121 10.59 1.33 -2.78
N TYR A 122 9.64 0.48 -3.05
CA TYR A 122 9.66 -0.97 -2.80
C TYR A 122 9.19 -1.68 -4.07
N PRO A 123 10.00 -1.63 -5.14
CA PRO A 123 9.51 -1.96 -6.49
C PRO A 123 9.12 -3.42 -6.66
N PHE A 124 9.75 -4.33 -5.91
CA PHE A 124 9.41 -5.74 -5.91
C PHE A 124 8.12 -6.00 -5.10
N LEU A 125 8.06 -5.50 -3.86
CA LEU A 125 6.92 -5.68 -2.96
C LEU A 125 5.64 -5.04 -3.53
N LEU A 126 5.69 -3.75 -3.86
CA LEU A 126 4.51 -2.97 -4.28
C LEU A 126 3.99 -3.34 -5.67
N THR A 127 4.75 -4.14 -6.41
CA THR A 127 4.30 -4.74 -7.67
C THR A 127 3.69 -6.12 -7.44
N LEU A 128 4.29 -6.96 -6.60
CA LEU A 128 3.89 -8.36 -6.47
C LEU A 128 2.85 -8.61 -5.38
N SER A 129 2.82 -7.83 -4.30
CA SER A 129 1.80 -7.99 -3.26
C SER A 129 0.37 -7.79 -3.81
N PRO A 130 0.06 -6.74 -4.59
CA PRO A 130 -1.23 -6.64 -5.26
C PRO A 130 -1.50 -7.78 -6.26
N LEU A 131 -0.47 -8.25 -6.97
CA LEU A 131 -0.60 -9.39 -7.88
C LEU A 131 -1.01 -10.66 -7.14
N ILE A 132 -0.50 -10.90 -5.94
CA ILE A 132 -0.92 -12.03 -5.08
C ILE A 132 -2.43 -11.97 -4.82
N GLY A 133 -2.95 -10.80 -4.48
CA GLY A 133 -4.39 -10.58 -4.28
C GLY A 133 -5.21 -10.89 -5.54
N ALA A 134 -4.75 -10.41 -6.70
CA ALA A 134 -5.38 -10.66 -8.00
C ALA A 134 -5.40 -12.15 -8.35
N LEU A 135 -4.26 -12.84 -8.21
CA LEU A 135 -4.15 -14.28 -8.47
C LEU A 135 -5.00 -15.12 -7.51
N GLY A 136 -5.00 -14.77 -6.21
CA GLY A 136 -5.84 -15.41 -5.21
C GLY A 136 -7.33 -15.28 -5.50
N ALA A 137 -7.78 -14.11 -5.97
CA ALA A 137 -9.15 -13.86 -6.38
C ALA A 137 -9.52 -14.56 -7.70
N GLY A 138 -8.52 -14.83 -8.58
CA GLY A 138 -8.72 -15.45 -9.90
C GLY A 138 -8.89 -14.42 -11.01
N CYS A 139 -8.30 -13.24 -10.87
CA CYS A 139 -8.16 -12.25 -11.93
C CYS A 139 -6.98 -12.59 -12.85
N ALA A 140 -7.05 -12.17 -14.11
CA ALA A 140 -5.88 -11.94 -14.93
C ALA A 140 -5.29 -10.56 -14.56
N ALA A 141 -4.02 -10.34 -14.87
CA ALA A 141 -3.35 -9.09 -14.48
C ALA A 141 -2.41 -8.56 -15.55
N VAL A 142 -2.40 -7.25 -15.71
CA VAL A 142 -1.34 -6.51 -16.40
C VAL A 142 -0.56 -5.76 -15.33
N VAL A 143 0.74 -6.03 -15.25
CA VAL A 143 1.63 -5.47 -14.23
C VAL A 143 2.54 -4.44 -14.90
N LYS A 144 2.54 -3.23 -14.39
CA LYS A 144 3.47 -2.16 -14.80
C LYS A 144 4.40 -1.81 -13.63
N PRO A 145 5.62 -2.38 -13.61
CA PRO A 145 6.65 -1.95 -12.66
C PRO A 145 7.02 -0.48 -12.90
N SER A 146 7.60 0.15 -11.89
CA SER A 146 8.05 1.54 -12.02
C SER A 146 9.26 1.65 -12.93
N GLU A 147 9.23 2.57 -13.88
CA GLU A 147 10.35 2.93 -14.75
C GLU A 147 11.51 3.59 -13.98
N GLN A 148 11.25 4.05 -12.76
CA GLN A 148 12.27 4.65 -11.91
C GLN A 148 13.11 3.61 -11.14
N ALA A 149 12.72 2.32 -11.22
CA ALA A 149 13.47 1.18 -10.69
C ALA A 149 13.73 0.17 -11.82
N PRO A 150 14.58 0.53 -12.81
CA PRO A 150 14.73 -0.22 -14.05
C PRO A 150 15.30 -1.62 -13.85
N ALA A 151 16.25 -1.82 -12.93
CA ALA A 151 16.83 -3.14 -12.71
C ALA A 151 15.79 -4.13 -12.15
N THR A 152 14.92 -3.67 -11.24
CA THR A 152 13.82 -4.49 -10.75
C THR A 152 12.73 -4.68 -11.80
N ALA A 153 12.43 -3.66 -12.60
CA ALA A 153 11.46 -3.77 -13.69
C ALA A 153 11.90 -4.80 -14.75
N ASP A 154 13.18 -4.79 -15.14
CA ASP A 154 13.78 -5.75 -16.08
C ASP A 154 13.73 -7.17 -15.51
N LEU A 155 14.11 -7.34 -14.24
CA LEU A 155 14.06 -8.63 -13.55
C LEU A 155 12.62 -9.20 -13.51
N LEU A 156 11.63 -8.38 -13.20
CA LEU A 156 10.23 -8.80 -13.20
C LEU A 156 9.73 -9.15 -14.61
N ALA A 157 10.12 -8.39 -15.63
CA ALA A 157 9.74 -8.65 -17.02
C ALA A 157 10.35 -9.97 -17.54
N GLU A 158 11.56 -10.33 -17.07
CA GLU A 158 12.20 -11.60 -17.40
C GLU A 158 11.57 -12.78 -16.63
N LEU A 159 11.39 -12.64 -15.32
CA LEU A 159 11.06 -13.77 -14.48
C LEU A 159 9.57 -14.10 -14.43
N LEU A 160 8.68 -13.11 -14.43
CA LEU A 160 7.25 -13.39 -14.29
C LEU A 160 6.72 -14.34 -15.38
N PRO A 161 7.04 -14.17 -16.69
CA PRO A 161 6.57 -15.12 -17.72
C PRO A 161 7.14 -16.53 -17.59
N ARG A 162 8.27 -16.70 -16.90
CA ARG A 162 8.92 -18.02 -16.71
C ARG A 162 8.29 -18.83 -15.58
N TYR A 163 7.69 -18.16 -14.60
CA TYR A 163 7.14 -18.79 -13.40
C TYR A 163 5.63 -18.76 -13.32
N LEU A 164 4.98 -17.83 -14.04
CA LEU A 164 3.55 -17.64 -14.09
C LEU A 164 3.01 -17.92 -15.50
N ASP A 165 1.68 -18.01 -15.61
CA ASP A 165 1.00 -18.11 -16.90
C ASP A 165 1.21 -16.83 -17.73
N PRO A 166 2.00 -16.86 -18.79
CA PRO A 166 2.40 -15.67 -19.53
C PRO A 166 1.29 -15.04 -20.37
N GLU A 167 0.13 -15.71 -20.51
CA GLU A 167 -1.05 -15.14 -21.17
C GLU A 167 -1.94 -14.40 -20.17
N ALA A 168 -2.11 -14.95 -18.98
CA ALA A 168 -2.98 -14.38 -17.96
C ALA A 168 -2.28 -13.30 -17.12
N VAL A 169 -0.94 -13.33 -17.01
CA VAL A 169 -0.12 -12.36 -16.27
C VAL A 169 0.86 -11.70 -17.23
N GLN A 170 0.56 -10.48 -17.61
CA GLN A 170 1.36 -9.70 -18.55
C GLN A 170 2.21 -8.66 -17.83
N VAL A 171 3.43 -8.43 -18.26
CA VAL A 171 4.30 -7.35 -17.77
C VAL A 171 4.46 -6.31 -18.86
N VAL A 172 4.13 -5.07 -18.56
CA VAL A 172 4.31 -3.93 -19.48
C VAL A 172 5.28 -2.96 -18.85
N GLN A 173 6.47 -2.84 -19.45
CA GLN A 173 7.42 -1.78 -19.11
C GLN A 173 7.10 -0.54 -19.93
N GLY A 174 7.50 0.63 -19.45
CA GLY A 174 7.32 1.89 -20.13
C GLY A 174 7.35 3.06 -19.17
N ASP A 175 7.57 4.22 -19.73
CA ASP A 175 7.60 5.53 -19.06
C ASP A 175 6.20 6.09 -18.82
N ALA A 176 6.11 7.39 -18.57
CA ALA A 176 4.84 8.09 -18.32
C ALA A 176 3.87 7.99 -19.51
N ASP A 177 4.41 8.02 -20.76
CA ASP A 177 3.59 7.91 -21.98
C ASP A 177 3.05 6.49 -22.14
N GLY A 178 3.88 5.48 -21.84
CA GLY A 178 3.46 4.08 -21.77
C GLY A 178 2.38 3.84 -20.72
N ALA A 179 2.51 4.48 -19.54
CA ALA A 179 1.49 4.43 -18.50
C ALA A 179 0.18 5.09 -18.95
N ALA A 180 0.25 6.23 -19.64
CA ALA A 180 -0.94 6.93 -20.16
C ALA A 180 -1.68 6.04 -21.18
N ARG A 181 -0.96 5.40 -22.11
CA ARG A 181 -1.56 4.44 -23.06
C ARG A 181 -2.22 3.25 -22.41
N LEU A 182 -1.60 2.68 -21.36
CA LEU A 182 -2.24 1.62 -20.57
C LEU A 182 -3.55 2.09 -19.95
N LEU A 183 -3.60 3.30 -19.41
CA LEU A 183 -4.78 3.87 -18.80
C LEU A 183 -5.92 4.20 -19.79
N GLU A 184 -5.65 4.21 -21.10
CA GLU A 184 -6.68 4.27 -22.14
C GLU A 184 -7.40 2.95 -22.33
N GLN A 185 -6.79 1.83 -21.95
CA GLN A 185 -7.35 0.50 -22.09
C GLN A 185 -8.42 0.24 -21.00
N ARG A 186 -9.33 -0.67 -21.29
CA ARG A 186 -10.37 -1.09 -20.34
C ARG A 186 -9.86 -2.15 -19.40
N PHE A 187 -9.85 -1.84 -18.12
CA PHE A 187 -9.60 -2.77 -17.01
C PHE A 187 -10.84 -2.92 -16.12
N ASP A 188 -10.89 -3.97 -15.31
CA ASP A 188 -11.98 -4.24 -14.38
C ASP A 188 -11.62 -3.81 -12.94
N LEU A 189 -10.36 -3.50 -12.70
CA LEU A 189 -9.80 -2.85 -11.51
C LEU A 189 -8.46 -2.23 -11.86
N ILE A 190 -8.16 -1.06 -11.32
CA ILE A 190 -6.82 -0.47 -11.37
C ILE A 190 -6.32 -0.27 -9.95
N LEU A 191 -5.14 -0.83 -9.63
CA LEU A 191 -4.40 -0.53 -8.42
C LEU A 191 -3.18 0.30 -8.78
N TYR A 192 -3.05 1.44 -8.14
CA TYR A 192 -1.93 2.36 -8.32
C TYR A 192 -1.30 2.69 -6.96
N THR A 193 0.02 2.55 -6.88
CA THR A 193 0.82 3.01 -5.76
C THR A 193 1.75 4.14 -6.21
N GLY A 194 1.69 5.28 -5.54
CA GLY A 194 2.55 6.42 -5.88
C GLY A 194 2.01 7.77 -5.41
N GLY A 195 2.46 8.87 -6.03
CA GLY A 195 2.07 10.22 -5.61
C GLY A 195 0.65 10.63 -6.00
N ALA A 196 0.02 11.47 -5.19
CA ALA A 196 -1.38 11.91 -5.35
C ALA A 196 -1.66 12.60 -6.71
N ARG A 197 -0.66 13.29 -7.30
CA ARG A 197 -0.81 13.92 -8.63
C ARG A 197 -1.13 12.88 -9.71
N VAL A 198 -0.38 11.79 -9.76
CA VAL A 198 -0.61 10.71 -10.73
C VAL A 198 -1.85 9.89 -10.35
N GLY A 199 -2.10 9.68 -9.05
CA GLY A 199 -3.33 9.02 -8.57
C GLY A 199 -4.62 9.69 -9.09
N ARG A 200 -4.65 11.02 -9.15
CA ARG A 200 -5.77 11.76 -9.76
C ARG A 200 -5.90 11.49 -11.26
N LEU A 201 -4.79 11.38 -11.99
CA LEU A 201 -4.81 11.03 -13.43
C LEU A 201 -5.33 9.61 -13.65
N VAL A 202 -4.89 8.65 -12.82
CA VAL A 202 -5.40 7.27 -12.84
C VAL A 202 -6.91 7.24 -12.58
N MET A 203 -7.39 7.96 -11.58
CA MET A 203 -8.80 8.04 -11.26
C MET A 203 -9.63 8.67 -12.41
N ALA A 204 -9.12 9.73 -13.02
CA ALA A 204 -9.77 10.38 -14.17
C ALA A 204 -9.84 9.45 -15.39
N ALA A 205 -8.79 8.68 -15.66
CA ALA A 205 -8.77 7.69 -16.74
C ALA A 205 -9.75 6.53 -16.46
N ALA A 206 -9.75 6.00 -15.24
CA ALA A 206 -10.64 4.93 -14.81
C ALA A 206 -12.12 5.30 -14.93
N ALA A 207 -12.47 6.57 -14.71
CA ALA A 207 -13.84 7.08 -14.81
C ALA A 207 -14.44 6.89 -16.22
N ARG A 208 -13.65 6.89 -17.28
CA ARG A 208 -14.12 6.68 -18.67
C ARG A 208 -14.77 5.31 -18.86
N HIS A 209 -14.32 4.32 -18.12
CA HIS A 209 -14.80 2.93 -18.19
C HIS A 209 -15.57 2.50 -16.93
N LEU A 210 -15.81 3.41 -15.98
CA LEU A 210 -16.38 3.10 -14.65
C LEU A 210 -15.58 2.03 -13.91
N THR A 211 -14.25 2.02 -14.14
CA THR A 211 -13.35 1.06 -13.51
C THR A 211 -13.12 1.46 -12.07
N PRO A 212 -13.35 0.56 -11.08
CA PRO A 212 -12.98 0.83 -9.70
C PRO A 212 -11.46 0.96 -9.55
N VAL A 213 -11.04 1.80 -8.60
CA VAL A 213 -9.62 2.04 -8.32
C VAL A 213 -9.28 1.75 -6.88
N ILE A 214 -8.04 1.28 -6.65
CA ILE A 214 -7.36 1.28 -5.36
C ILE A 214 -6.18 2.22 -5.52
N LEU A 215 -6.13 3.25 -4.69
CA LEU A 215 -5.07 4.26 -4.73
C LEU A 215 -4.32 4.23 -3.41
N GLU A 216 -3.07 3.79 -3.48
CA GLU A 216 -2.11 3.83 -2.38
C GLU A 216 -1.22 5.05 -2.58
N LEU A 217 -1.49 6.06 -1.78
CA LEU A 217 -0.83 7.36 -1.87
C LEU A 217 0.04 7.58 -0.63
N GLY A 218 0.70 8.71 -0.57
CA GLY A 218 1.52 9.09 0.57
C GLY A 218 0.76 9.87 1.63
N GLY A 219 1.51 10.55 2.47
CA GLY A 219 0.99 11.43 3.50
C GLY A 219 2.04 11.73 4.55
N LYS A 220 1.78 12.74 5.39
CA LYS A 220 2.69 13.10 6.48
C LYS A 220 2.34 12.29 7.73
N SER A 221 2.90 11.08 7.84
CA SER A 221 2.66 10.15 8.95
C SER A 221 3.27 10.66 10.27
N PRO A 222 2.44 11.05 11.27
CA PRO A 222 2.91 11.57 12.55
C PRO A 222 3.42 10.47 13.47
N ALA A 223 4.46 10.76 14.26
CA ALA A 223 4.82 9.99 15.44
C ALA A 223 4.64 10.86 16.69
N LEU A 224 3.65 10.53 17.51
CA LEU A 224 3.34 11.25 18.74
C LEU A 224 3.98 10.54 19.94
N VAL A 225 4.83 11.24 20.66
CA VAL A 225 5.51 10.70 21.85
C VAL A 225 4.85 11.32 23.07
N HIS A 226 4.13 10.54 23.87
CA HIS A 226 3.47 11.00 25.11
C HIS A 226 4.47 11.10 26.26
N ASP A 227 4.15 11.91 27.28
CA ASP A 227 5.00 12.06 28.48
C ASP A 227 5.32 10.75 29.19
N SER A 228 4.40 9.80 29.17
CA SER A 228 4.58 8.46 29.75
C SER A 228 5.44 7.52 28.92
N ALA A 229 5.94 7.97 27.74
CA ALA A 229 6.73 7.13 26.87
C ALA A 229 8.11 6.82 27.46
N ASP A 230 8.60 5.64 27.14
CA ASP A 230 10.03 5.35 27.21
C ASP A 230 10.72 6.05 26.05
N ILE A 231 11.37 7.17 26.34
CA ILE A 231 11.95 8.06 25.31
C ILE A 231 13.04 7.34 24.51
N ALA A 232 13.87 6.56 25.18
CA ALA A 232 14.96 5.84 24.50
C ALA A 232 14.41 4.81 23.50
N GLU A 233 13.39 4.07 23.91
CA GLU A 233 12.76 3.08 23.04
C GLU A 233 11.95 3.72 21.90
N ALA A 234 11.21 4.82 22.18
CA ALA A 234 10.49 5.56 21.15
C ALA A 234 11.47 6.14 20.10
N ALA A 235 12.53 6.81 20.55
CA ALA A 235 13.53 7.37 19.66
C ALA A 235 14.23 6.29 18.81
N ARG A 236 14.57 5.13 19.41
CA ARG A 236 15.19 4.01 18.71
C ARG A 236 14.27 3.45 17.60
N ARG A 237 12.98 3.23 17.87
CA ARG A 237 12.02 2.71 16.89
C ARG A 237 11.74 3.72 15.79
N ILE A 238 11.60 4.99 16.13
CA ILE A 238 11.41 6.06 15.15
C ILE A 238 12.66 6.21 14.28
N ALA A 239 13.87 6.15 14.85
CA ALA A 239 15.12 6.20 14.11
C ALA A 239 15.23 5.06 13.11
N TRP A 240 14.89 3.82 13.52
CA TRP A 240 14.83 2.68 12.62
C TRP A 240 13.84 2.89 11.47
N GLY A 241 12.60 3.27 11.77
CA GLY A 241 11.57 3.46 10.74
C GLY A 241 11.88 4.61 9.79
N LYS A 242 12.60 5.65 10.26
CA LYS A 242 13.03 6.77 9.42
C LYS A 242 14.27 6.45 8.59
N SER A 243 15.12 5.53 9.05
CA SER A 243 16.31 5.08 8.31
C SER A 243 16.00 4.08 7.21
N LEU A 244 14.94 3.27 7.38
CA LEU A 244 14.55 2.23 6.42
C LEU A 244 14.35 2.82 5.03
N ASN A 245 15.05 2.26 4.03
CA ASN A 245 15.08 2.77 2.65
C ASN A 245 15.45 4.27 2.55
N ALA A 246 16.33 4.75 3.46
CA ALA A 246 16.67 6.16 3.62
C ALA A 246 15.43 7.08 3.77
N GLY A 247 14.40 6.61 4.48
CA GLY A 247 13.15 7.33 4.70
C GLY A 247 12.22 7.42 3.50
N GLN A 248 12.53 6.77 2.39
CA GLN A 248 11.71 6.74 1.16
C GLN A 248 10.58 5.69 1.28
N THR A 249 9.76 5.83 2.31
CA THR A 249 8.71 4.88 2.71
C THR A 249 7.44 5.65 3.02
N CYS A 250 6.33 5.29 2.40
CA CYS A 250 5.03 5.97 2.55
C CYS A 250 4.50 5.97 3.98
N THR A 251 4.91 4.98 4.79
CA THR A 251 4.58 4.86 6.21
C THR A 251 5.72 5.28 7.13
N ALA A 252 6.85 5.82 6.64
CA ALA A 252 7.91 6.33 7.50
C ALA A 252 7.37 7.46 8.41
N PRO A 253 7.79 7.55 9.67
CA PRO A 253 7.54 8.74 10.47
C PRO A 253 7.98 9.98 9.71
N ASP A 254 7.04 10.87 9.40
CA ASP A 254 7.34 12.05 8.58
C ASP A 254 7.72 13.25 9.46
N TYR A 255 7.16 13.31 10.66
CA TYR A 255 7.54 14.23 11.74
C TYR A 255 7.25 13.62 13.11
N VAL A 256 7.89 14.16 14.15
CA VAL A 256 7.68 13.76 15.55
C VAL A 256 7.11 14.92 16.34
N LEU A 257 6.08 14.63 17.14
CA LEU A 257 5.60 15.51 18.20
C LEU A 257 6.07 14.96 19.54
N ALA A 258 6.84 15.74 20.31
CA ALA A 258 7.36 15.36 21.61
C ALA A 258 7.10 16.43 22.66
N PRO A 259 6.91 16.06 23.95
CA PRO A 259 6.78 17.04 25.04
C PRO A 259 8.00 17.96 25.06
N ARG A 260 7.77 19.27 25.20
CA ARG A 260 8.86 20.28 25.20
C ARG A 260 9.98 19.95 26.17
N GLY A 261 9.64 19.51 27.37
CA GLY A 261 10.62 19.16 28.41
C GLY A 261 11.40 17.88 28.15
N ARG A 262 11.07 17.13 27.09
CA ARG A 262 11.72 15.85 26.76
C ARG A 262 12.46 15.86 25.42
N MET A 263 12.53 17.01 24.75
CA MET A 263 13.16 17.17 23.44
C MET A 263 14.62 16.75 23.45
N ASP A 264 15.41 17.24 24.41
CA ASP A 264 16.85 16.95 24.50
C ASP A 264 17.09 15.45 24.73
N ALA A 265 16.33 14.83 25.63
CA ALA A 265 16.42 13.39 25.87
C ALA A 265 16.04 12.55 24.62
N PHE A 266 15.07 13.02 23.82
CA PHE A 266 14.73 12.38 22.57
C PHE A 266 15.86 12.53 21.54
N LEU A 267 16.45 13.70 21.40
CA LEU A 267 17.55 13.97 20.46
C LEU A 267 18.79 13.12 20.81
N GLU A 268 19.16 13.07 22.10
CA GLU A 268 20.27 12.22 22.57
C GLU A 268 20.03 10.75 22.24
N ALA A 269 18.85 10.23 22.59
CA ALA A 269 18.50 8.82 22.34
C ALA A 269 18.40 8.51 20.82
N TYR A 270 17.89 9.45 20.02
CA TYR A 270 17.79 9.31 18.57
C TYR A 270 19.18 9.26 17.92
N GLY A 271 20.08 10.18 18.29
CA GLY A 271 21.46 10.20 17.84
C GLY A 271 22.22 8.92 18.21
N ALA A 272 22.07 8.45 19.45
CA ALA A 272 22.66 7.20 19.91
C ALA A 272 22.13 5.99 19.13
N ALA A 273 20.84 5.98 18.76
CA ALA A 273 20.26 4.93 17.94
C ALA A 273 20.84 4.93 16.52
N LEU A 274 20.96 6.10 15.88
CA LEU A 274 21.57 6.21 14.56
C LEU A 274 23.02 5.73 14.54
N ALA A 275 23.83 6.14 15.53
CA ALA A 275 25.23 5.70 15.67
C ALA A 275 25.31 4.17 15.84
N ARG A 276 24.38 3.58 16.60
CA ARG A 276 24.31 2.13 16.74
C ARG A 276 23.92 1.40 15.45
N PHE A 277 23.04 1.96 14.64
CA PHE A 277 22.54 1.34 13.40
C PHE A 277 23.53 1.47 12.25
N HIS A 278 24.18 2.62 12.12
CA HIS A 278 24.94 2.98 10.94
C HIS A 278 26.42 3.28 11.23
N GLY A 279 26.86 3.19 12.49
CA GLY A 279 28.22 3.57 12.91
C GLY A 279 28.41 5.10 12.92
N ASP A 280 29.67 5.50 12.99
CA ASP A 280 30.05 6.92 13.03
C ASP A 280 29.91 7.62 11.67
N ASP A 281 29.84 6.85 10.59
CA ASP A 281 29.65 7.35 9.23
C ASP A 281 28.59 6.54 8.48
N ALA A 282 27.38 7.08 8.48
CA ALA A 282 26.25 6.47 7.78
C ALA A 282 26.46 6.35 6.25
N ALA A 283 27.38 7.16 5.66
CA ALA A 283 27.68 7.06 4.23
C ALA A 283 28.47 5.77 3.91
N ALA A 284 29.27 5.30 4.85
CA ALA A 284 30.05 4.06 4.74
C ALA A 284 29.28 2.82 5.21
N SER A 285 28.12 2.99 5.85
CA SER A 285 27.33 1.89 6.39
C SER A 285 26.76 1.01 5.25
N PRO A 286 26.94 -0.32 5.34
CA PRO A 286 26.31 -1.26 4.40
C PRO A 286 24.78 -1.40 4.65
N ASP A 287 24.30 -0.88 5.79
CA ASP A 287 22.90 -0.98 6.23
C ASP A 287 22.14 0.36 6.04
N TYR A 288 22.65 1.24 5.16
CA TYR A 288 21.98 2.51 4.84
C TYR A 288 21.82 2.70 3.34
N GLY A 289 20.58 2.92 2.89
CA GLY A 289 20.22 3.10 1.47
C GLY A 289 20.68 4.43 0.86
N ARG A 290 20.26 4.68 -0.38
CA ARG A 290 20.54 5.92 -1.12
C ARG A 290 19.24 6.55 -1.62
N ILE A 291 19.29 7.85 -1.91
CA ILE A 291 18.17 8.53 -2.55
C ILE A 291 18.08 8.09 -4.01
N LEU A 292 16.87 7.82 -4.47
CA LEU A 292 16.61 7.23 -5.78
C LEU A 292 17.33 7.90 -6.94
N ASN A 293 17.28 9.25 -7.03
CA ASN A 293 17.85 10.02 -8.14
C ASN A 293 18.13 11.48 -7.74
N ARG A 294 18.78 12.19 -8.66
CA ARG A 294 19.18 13.58 -8.47
C ARG A 294 18.03 14.52 -8.18
N ARG A 295 16.89 14.37 -8.82
CA ARG A 295 15.71 15.23 -8.61
C ARG A 295 15.19 15.12 -7.16
N HIS A 296 15.08 13.89 -6.63
CA HIS A 296 14.68 13.67 -5.24
C HIS A 296 15.74 14.14 -4.25
N PHE A 297 17.01 13.94 -4.58
CA PHE A 297 18.12 14.43 -3.78
C PHE A 297 18.09 15.97 -3.65
N ASP A 298 17.94 16.69 -4.77
CA ASP A 298 17.92 18.17 -4.77
C ASP A 298 16.72 18.71 -3.97
N ARG A 299 15.52 18.10 -4.12
CA ARG A 299 14.34 18.46 -3.33
C ARG A 299 14.56 18.26 -1.83
N LEU A 300 15.09 17.10 -1.44
CA LEU A 300 15.36 16.78 -0.04
C LEU A 300 16.47 17.68 0.55
N SER A 301 17.53 17.94 -0.20
CA SER A 301 18.60 18.84 0.25
C SER A 301 18.10 20.26 0.50
N ALA A 302 17.12 20.73 -0.28
CA ALA A 302 16.51 22.05 -0.05
C ALA A 302 15.78 22.11 1.30
N TYR A 303 15.16 21.03 1.78
CA TYR A 303 14.50 20.99 3.09
C TYR A 303 15.43 21.19 4.29
N LEU A 304 16.74 20.98 4.12
CA LEU A 304 17.70 21.25 5.20
C LEU A 304 17.75 22.73 5.61
N GLY A 305 17.30 23.63 4.74
CA GLY A 305 17.15 25.06 5.02
C GLY A 305 15.84 25.45 5.68
N ASP A 306 14.88 24.52 5.84
CA ASP A 306 13.55 24.81 6.37
C ASP A 306 13.48 24.84 7.91
N GLY A 307 14.59 24.57 8.59
CA GLY A 307 14.69 24.56 10.04
C GLY A 307 16.16 24.54 10.50
N ARG A 308 16.37 24.44 11.81
CA ARG A 308 17.70 24.29 12.38
C ARG A 308 18.08 22.82 12.47
N VAL A 309 19.15 22.42 11.77
CA VAL A 309 19.70 21.06 11.84
C VAL A 309 20.35 20.87 13.22
N VAL A 310 19.98 19.77 13.90
CA VAL A 310 20.53 19.42 15.23
C VAL A 310 21.21 18.04 15.22
N ILE A 311 20.89 17.18 14.26
CA ILE A 311 21.57 15.89 14.01
C ILE A 311 21.75 15.75 12.51
N GLY A 312 22.87 15.24 12.04
CA GLY A 312 23.15 14.98 10.64
C GLY A 312 23.36 16.24 9.80
N GLY A 313 22.77 16.28 8.60
CA GLY A 313 22.81 17.42 7.69
C GLY A 313 23.84 17.32 6.57
N ARG A 314 24.74 16.31 6.59
CA ARG A 314 25.72 16.11 5.53
C ARG A 314 25.02 15.52 4.28
N THR A 315 25.44 16.01 3.12
CA THR A 315 24.95 15.51 1.81
C THR A 315 26.10 15.21 0.88
N ASP A 316 25.92 14.19 0.04
CA ASP A 316 26.84 13.88 -1.05
C ASP A 316 26.05 13.65 -2.35
N PRO A 317 26.02 14.66 -3.24
CA PRO A 317 25.26 14.58 -4.49
C PRO A 317 25.82 13.56 -5.50
N ALA A 318 27.10 13.20 -5.38
CA ALA A 318 27.71 12.22 -6.28
C ALA A 318 27.25 10.79 -5.98
N ASN A 319 27.02 10.51 -4.69
CA ASN A 319 26.56 9.22 -4.21
C ASN A 319 25.06 9.21 -3.83
N LEU A 320 24.31 10.28 -4.12
CA LEU A 320 22.90 10.45 -3.76
C LEU A 320 22.65 10.20 -2.26
N PHE A 321 23.62 10.57 -1.43
CA PHE A 321 23.57 10.36 0.01
C PHE A 321 23.08 11.61 0.74
N ILE A 322 22.11 11.41 1.63
CA ILE A 322 21.68 12.39 2.63
C ILE A 322 21.77 11.68 3.98
N GLU A 323 22.51 12.28 4.91
CA GLU A 323 22.64 11.77 6.25
C GLU A 323 21.30 11.79 6.99
N PRO A 324 20.98 10.78 7.84
CA PRO A 324 19.82 10.85 8.71
C PRO A 324 19.85 12.15 9.52
N THR A 325 18.85 13.00 9.32
CA THR A 325 18.87 14.39 9.78
C THR A 325 17.65 14.72 10.61
N VAL A 326 17.84 15.42 11.74
CA VAL A 326 16.75 15.97 12.53
C VAL A 326 16.76 17.49 12.42
N LEU A 327 15.58 18.04 12.12
CA LEU A 327 15.31 19.48 12.10
C LEU A 327 14.47 19.86 13.31
N VAL A 328 14.81 20.98 13.93
CA VAL A 328 13.95 21.65 14.91
C VAL A 328 13.61 23.07 14.40
N GLU A 329 12.59 23.69 15.00
CA GLU A 329 12.19 25.06 14.64
C GLU A 329 11.75 25.21 13.17
N ALA A 330 11.28 24.12 12.53
CA ALA A 330 10.72 24.19 11.19
C ALA A 330 9.37 24.91 11.23
N PRO A 331 9.19 26.04 10.51
CA PRO A 331 7.91 26.72 10.44
C PRO A 331 6.81 25.81 9.89
N GLY A 332 5.58 25.94 10.41
CA GLY A 332 4.46 25.10 9.98
C GLY A 332 4.09 25.24 8.51
N ASP A 333 4.43 26.35 7.86
CA ASP A 333 4.23 26.65 6.44
C ASP A 333 5.45 26.33 5.56
N ALA A 334 6.58 25.93 6.15
CA ALA A 334 7.75 25.53 5.38
C ALA A 334 7.47 24.27 4.53
N PRO A 335 8.10 24.13 3.36
CA PRO A 335 7.90 22.97 2.46
C PRO A 335 8.06 21.61 3.15
N VAL A 336 9.04 21.45 4.05
CA VAL A 336 9.27 20.23 4.84
C VAL A 336 8.05 19.86 5.69
N MET A 337 7.22 20.83 6.09
CA MET A 337 6.01 20.64 6.89
C MET A 337 4.73 20.57 6.07
N GLN A 338 4.73 20.96 4.79
CA GLN A 338 3.58 20.96 3.90
C GLN A 338 3.55 19.73 3.00
N GLU A 339 4.71 19.26 2.55
CA GLU A 339 4.82 18.11 1.65
C GLU A 339 5.27 16.85 2.40
N GLU A 340 4.92 15.67 1.89
CA GLU A 340 5.50 14.41 2.34
C GLU A 340 7.02 14.44 2.05
N ILE A 341 7.82 14.23 3.09
CA ILE A 341 9.28 14.34 2.97
C ILE A 341 9.84 13.24 2.07
N PHE A 342 9.46 11.99 2.31
CA PHE A 342 9.90 10.82 1.55
C PHE A 342 11.44 10.76 1.45
N GLY A 343 12.09 10.90 2.61
CA GLY A 343 13.54 10.97 2.75
C GLY A 343 13.98 10.97 4.21
N PRO A 344 15.30 11.01 4.49
CA PRO A 344 15.85 10.80 5.82
C PRO A 344 15.87 12.05 6.69
N ILE A 345 14.94 12.97 6.50
CA ILE A 345 14.83 14.22 7.25
C ILE A 345 13.62 14.14 8.16
N LEU A 346 13.79 14.43 9.45
CA LEU A 346 12.77 14.30 10.49
C LEU A 346 12.60 15.62 11.25
N PRO A 347 11.55 16.39 10.99
CA PRO A 347 11.15 17.49 11.85
C PRO A 347 10.74 16.98 13.23
N LEU A 348 11.30 17.57 14.29
CA LEU A 348 10.94 17.34 15.68
C LEU A 348 10.27 18.59 16.25
N ILE A 349 9.01 18.46 16.64
CA ILE A 349 8.11 19.55 16.99
C ILE A 349 7.76 19.43 18.47
N PRO A 350 8.03 20.46 19.30
CA PRO A 350 7.61 20.48 20.69
C PRO A 350 6.10 20.71 20.80
N TYR A 351 5.50 20.14 21.83
CA TYR A 351 4.15 20.49 22.28
C TYR A 351 4.13 20.68 23.80
N ASP A 352 3.15 21.46 24.29
CA ASP A 352 2.99 21.77 25.71
C ASP A 352 1.83 20.97 26.35
N SER A 353 0.88 20.47 25.54
CA SER A 353 -0.19 19.60 25.99
C SER A 353 -0.52 18.54 24.96
N TRP A 354 -1.03 17.37 25.43
CA TRP A 354 -1.45 16.28 24.55
C TRP A 354 -2.58 16.70 23.60
N ASP A 355 -3.47 17.58 24.06
CA ASP A 355 -4.55 18.13 23.23
C ASP A 355 -4.01 19.01 22.09
N GLU A 356 -2.96 19.76 22.31
CA GLU A 356 -2.24 20.52 21.28
C GLU A 356 -1.65 19.58 20.23
N ALA A 357 -0.96 18.52 20.67
CA ALA A 357 -0.39 17.52 19.77
C ALA A 357 -1.47 16.86 18.88
N LEU A 358 -2.59 16.47 19.47
CA LEU A 358 -3.71 15.91 18.71
C LEU A 358 -4.35 16.93 17.76
N ALA A 359 -4.50 18.17 18.20
CA ALA A 359 -5.05 19.26 17.37
C ALA A 359 -4.13 19.55 16.16
N PHE A 360 -2.81 19.53 16.38
CA PHE A 360 -1.82 19.73 15.33
C PHE A 360 -1.96 18.68 14.20
N VAL A 361 -2.15 17.40 14.56
CA VAL A 361 -2.33 16.34 13.57
C VAL A 361 -3.69 16.47 12.88
N ARG A 362 -4.78 16.73 13.63
CA ARG A 362 -6.14 16.85 13.08
C ARG A 362 -6.31 18.03 12.12
N ALA A 363 -5.48 19.05 12.22
CA ALA A 363 -5.49 20.20 11.31
C ALA A 363 -4.87 19.89 9.93
N ARG A 364 -4.34 18.67 9.73
CA ARG A 364 -3.68 18.21 8.50
C ARG A 364 -4.48 17.16 7.77
N ASP A 365 -4.10 16.89 6.53
CA ASP A 365 -4.66 15.78 5.75
C ASP A 365 -4.44 14.44 6.44
N LYS A 366 -5.36 13.51 6.21
CA LYS A 366 -5.32 12.17 6.78
C LYS A 366 -4.11 11.39 6.25
N PRO A 367 -3.17 10.99 7.12
CA PRO A 367 -1.97 10.27 6.72
C PRO A 367 -2.26 8.81 6.40
N LEU A 368 -1.29 8.14 5.74
CA LEU A 368 -1.34 6.71 5.53
C LEU A 368 -1.14 5.93 6.83
N ALA A 369 -0.27 6.42 7.72
CA ALA A 369 -0.08 5.82 9.04
C ALA A 369 -0.02 6.90 10.14
N ALA A 370 -0.44 6.54 11.36
CA ALA A 370 -0.26 7.33 12.57
C ALA A 370 0.37 6.46 13.66
N TYR A 371 1.29 7.03 14.41
CA TYR A 371 2.07 6.35 15.45
C TYR A 371 1.93 7.07 16.78
N ALA A 372 1.83 6.31 17.89
CA ALA A 372 1.83 6.87 19.21
C ALA A 372 2.66 6.04 20.18
N PHE A 373 3.46 6.70 21.00
CA PHE A 373 4.35 6.09 21.98
C PHE A 373 3.96 6.51 23.39
N GLY A 374 3.74 5.56 24.28
CA GLY A 374 3.41 5.83 25.69
C GLY A 374 3.00 4.59 26.46
N ARG A 375 3.05 4.70 27.78
CA ARG A 375 2.53 3.69 28.73
C ARG A 375 1.11 4.00 29.20
N ASP A 376 0.67 5.25 29.05
CA ASP A 376 -0.69 5.69 29.31
C ASP A 376 -1.61 5.20 28.18
N ARG A 377 -2.42 4.20 28.48
CA ARG A 377 -3.35 3.59 27.51
C ARG A 377 -4.39 4.57 27.02
N ASP A 378 -4.96 5.38 27.90
CA ASP A 378 -6.02 6.32 27.53
C ASP A 378 -5.48 7.37 26.55
N ALA A 379 -4.24 7.81 26.73
CA ALA A 379 -3.59 8.72 25.80
C ALA A 379 -3.35 8.08 24.43
N ILE A 380 -2.91 6.82 24.37
CA ILE A 380 -2.70 6.08 23.14
C ILE A 380 -4.02 5.77 22.43
N ASP A 381 -5.02 5.30 23.16
CA ASP A 381 -6.37 5.00 22.65
C ASP A 381 -7.06 6.27 22.08
N ARG A 382 -6.72 7.47 22.61
CA ARG A 382 -7.17 8.73 22.04
C ARG A 382 -6.59 8.98 20.65
N VAL A 383 -5.31 8.66 20.40
CA VAL A 383 -4.72 8.80 19.05
C VAL A 383 -5.41 7.86 18.08
N GLU A 384 -5.59 6.60 18.45
CA GLU A 384 -6.28 5.60 17.63
C GLU A 384 -7.70 6.04 17.27
N ARG A 385 -8.45 6.59 18.22
CA ARG A 385 -9.83 7.01 18.02
C ARG A 385 -9.98 8.35 17.29
N ASP A 386 -9.13 9.33 17.63
CA ASP A 386 -9.33 10.75 17.26
C ASP A 386 -8.55 11.15 16.01
N ILE A 387 -7.55 10.37 15.59
CA ILE A 387 -6.75 10.60 14.36
C ILE A 387 -7.19 9.61 13.29
N SER A 388 -7.83 10.13 12.25
CA SER A 388 -8.19 9.32 11.08
C SER A 388 -6.95 9.12 10.19
N ALA A 389 -6.51 7.87 10.03
CA ALA A 389 -5.37 7.46 9.23
C ALA A 389 -5.68 6.16 8.48
N GLY A 390 -4.87 5.78 7.50
CA GLY A 390 -4.97 4.47 6.86
C GLY A 390 -4.68 3.33 7.84
N ALA A 391 -3.72 3.51 8.73
CA ALA A 391 -3.37 2.57 9.79
C ALA A 391 -2.89 3.29 11.05
N PHE A 392 -3.01 2.61 12.19
CA PHE A 392 -2.45 3.04 13.47
C PHE A 392 -1.50 1.97 14.02
N CYS A 393 -0.38 2.41 14.64
CA CYS A 393 0.50 1.51 15.36
C CYS A 393 0.92 2.15 16.70
N GLY A 394 0.61 1.46 17.80
CA GLY A 394 0.98 1.87 19.15
C GLY A 394 2.35 1.33 19.55
N ASN A 395 3.21 2.19 20.08
CA ASN A 395 4.55 1.87 20.57
C ASN A 395 5.51 1.23 19.54
N ASP A 396 5.20 1.35 18.25
CA ASP A 396 6.10 0.95 17.16
C ASP A 396 5.81 1.76 15.90
N VAL A 397 6.57 1.52 14.82
CA VAL A 397 6.37 2.13 13.51
C VAL A 397 6.46 1.09 12.42
N ILE A 398 5.75 1.29 11.29
CA ILE A 398 5.84 0.49 10.05
C ILE A 398 5.31 -0.95 10.19
N LEU A 399 5.52 -1.63 11.32
CA LEU A 399 5.29 -3.06 11.48
C LEU A 399 3.83 -3.50 11.27
N GLN A 400 2.84 -2.63 11.41
CA GLN A 400 1.42 -2.95 11.17
C GLN A 400 1.17 -3.47 9.74
N GLN A 401 1.97 -3.01 8.77
CA GLN A 401 1.87 -3.45 7.37
C GLN A 401 2.41 -4.87 7.13
N THR A 402 3.14 -5.44 8.09
CA THR A 402 3.66 -6.82 7.99
C THR A 402 2.70 -7.86 8.51
N VAL A 403 1.59 -7.46 9.13
CA VAL A 403 0.57 -8.36 9.67
C VAL A 403 -0.37 -8.79 8.54
N PRO A 404 -0.43 -10.08 8.17
CA PRO A 404 -1.14 -10.54 6.96
C PRO A 404 -2.65 -10.30 6.97
N ASP A 405 -3.27 -10.25 8.16
CA ASP A 405 -4.72 -10.06 8.30
C ASP A 405 -5.13 -8.59 8.44
N LEU A 406 -4.17 -7.67 8.55
CA LEU A 406 -4.46 -6.24 8.56
C LEU A 406 -4.53 -5.71 7.11
N PRO A 407 -5.57 -4.94 6.76
CA PRO A 407 -5.64 -4.29 5.47
C PRO A 407 -4.58 -3.18 5.39
N PHE A 408 -3.96 -3.04 4.22
CA PHE A 408 -3.07 -1.92 3.92
C PHE A 408 -3.75 -1.00 2.91
N GLY A 409 -3.97 0.26 3.29
CA GLY A 409 -4.65 1.23 2.45
C GLY A 409 -4.84 2.58 3.13
N GLY A 410 -4.94 3.63 2.33
CA GLY A 410 -5.12 5.00 2.78
C GLY A 410 -6.58 5.42 2.94
N VAL A 411 -6.77 6.61 3.48
CA VAL A 411 -8.08 7.27 3.63
C VAL A 411 -7.98 8.76 3.28
N GLY A 412 -8.91 9.26 2.47
CA GLY A 412 -8.90 10.66 2.05
C GLY A 412 -7.69 10.99 1.17
N ALA A 413 -6.82 11.91 1.60
CA ALA A 413 -5.65 12.33 0.84
C ALA A 413 -4.59 11.22 0.70
N SER A 414 -4.54 10.26 1.64
CA SER A 414 -3.60 9.13 1.60
C SER A 414 -4.05 7.96 0.71
N GLY A 415 -5.29 7.99 0.20
CA GLY A 415 -5.74 6.98 -0.75
C GLY A 415 -7.18 6.51 -0.58
N MET A 416 -7.51 5.43 -1.28
CA MET A 416 -8.80 4.74 -1.19
C MET A 416 -8.66 3.26 -1.52
N GLY A 417 -9.47 2.44 -0.87
CA GLY A 417 -9.38 0.98 -0.94
C GLY A 417 -8.27 0.46 -0.04
N ALA A 418 -8.10 -0.84 -0.05
CA ALA A 418 -7.04 -1.52 0.69
C ALA A 418 -6.73 -2.87 0.06
N TYR A 419 -5.54 -3.39 0.32
CA TYR A 419 -5.12 -4.71 -0.11
C TYR A 419 -4.31 -5.39 1.02
N HIS A 420 -3.55 -6.40 0.78
CA HIS A 420 -2.90 -7.40 1.62
C HIS A 420 -3.85 -8.50 2.10
N GLY A 421 -3.37 -9.73 2.07
CA GLY A 421 -4.05 -10.91 2.60
C GLY A 421 -5.51 -11.01 2.17
N ARG A 422 -6.41 -11.14 3.15
CA ARG A 422 -7.86 -11.22 2.89
C ARG A 422 -8.41 -9.95 2.23
N ALA A 423 -7.97 -8.77 2.63
CA ALA A 423 -8.42 -7.51 2.04
C ALA A 423 -8.05 -7.44 0.54
N GLY A 424 -6.85 -7.92 0.19
CA GLY A 424 -6.42 -8.05 -1.20
C GLY A 424 -7.34 -8.97 -2.02
N PHE A 425 -7.61 -10.17 -1.50
CA PHE A 425 -8.56 -11.08 -2.15
C PHE A 425 -9.95 -10.42 -2.36
N ASP A 426 -10.47 -9.75 -1.35
CA ASP A 426 -11.79 -9.10 -1.40
C ASP A 426 -11.78 -7.91 -2.37
N ALA A 427 -10.70 -7.13 -2.44
CA ALA A 427 -10.53 -6.01 -3.34
C ALA A 427 -10.59 -6.41 -4.83
N PHE A 428 -9.94 -7.54 -5.18
CA PHE A 428 -9.96 -8.12 -6.53
C PHE A 428 -11.19 -9.00 -6.80
N SER A 429 -12.11 -9.12 -5.82
CA SER A 429 -13.35 -9.88 -5.93
C SER A 429 -14.57 -8.97 -5.97
N HIS A 430 -15.62 -9.40 -6.68
CA HIS A 430 -16.96 -8.83 -6.58
C HIS A 430 -17.83 -9.71 -5.67
N ALA A 431 -18.48 -9.11 -4.70
CA ALA A 431 -19.39 -9.79 -3.79
C ALA A 431 -20.77 -9.97 -4.45
N LYS A 432 -20.92 -11.02 -5.26
CA LYS A 432 -22.16 -11.29 -6.01
C LYS A 432 -23.28 -11.76 -5.09
N ALA A 433 -24.37 -11.00 -5.05
CA ALA A 433 -25.58 -11.37 -4.32
C ALA A 433 -26.34 -12.47 -5.09
N VAL A 434 -26.67 -13.56 -4.42
CA VAL A 434 -27.40 -14.67 -4.99
C VAL A 434 -28.58 -15.04 -4.11
N LEU A 435 -29.80 -14.97 -4.67
CA LEU A 435 -31.01 -15.51 -4.08
C LEU A 435 -31.52 -16.65 -4.97
N ARG A 436 -31.68 -17.84 -4.40
CA ARG A 436 -32.33 -18.97 -5.06
C ARG A 436 -33.67 -19.25 -4.39
N ARG A 437 -34.72 -19.35 -5.20
CA ARG A 437 -36.06 -19.75 -4.76
C ARG A 437 -36.52 -20.96 -5.56
N PRO A 438 -37.25 -21.88 -4.94
CA PRO A 438 -37.88 -22.96 -5.69
C PRO A 438 -38.98 -22.41 -6.64
N VAL A 439 -39.19 -23.08 -7.75
CA VAL A 439 -40.21 -22.67 -8.74
C VAL A 439 -41.62 -22.78 -8.17
N ARG A 440 -41.86 -23.78 -7.33
CA ARG A 440 -43.12 -24.00 -6.62
C ARG A 440 -43.01 -23.40 -5.22
N PHE A 441 -44.03 -22.90 -4.61
CA PHE A 441 -44.07 -22.19 -3.31
C PHE A 441 -43.81 -20.69 -3.39
N ASP A 442 -44.76 -20.00 -4.03
CA ASP A 442 -44.90 -18.56 -3.88
C ASP A 442 -46.21 -18.28 -3.17
N SER A 443 -46.18 -17.43 -2.14
CA SER A 443 -47.39 -17.04 -1.40
C SER A 443 -48.37 -16.22 -2.24
N GLY A 444 -47.93 -15.74 -3.40
CA GLY A 444 -48.70 -14.84 -4.26
C GLY A 444 -48.92 -13.45 -3.69
N LEU A 445 -48.47 -13.20 -2.46
CA LEU A 445 -48.71 -11.93 -1.76
C LEU A 445 -48.10 -10.71 -2.48
N ARG A 446 -46.98 -10.90 -3.15
CA ARG A 446 -46.27 -9.81 -3.88
C ARG A 446 -46.89 -9.45 -5.23
N PHE A 447 -47.77 -10.30 -5.78
CA PHE A 447 -48.36 -10.05 -7.10
C PHE A 447 -49.67 -9.27 -7.00
N PRO A 448 -49.95 -8.34 -7.90
CA PRO A 448 -51.24 -7.68 -7.95
C PRO A 448 -52.37 -8.68 -8.31
N PRO A 449 -53.63 -8.36 -7.95
CA PRO A 449 -54.08 -7.17 -7.25
C PRO A 449 -53.82 -7.20 -5.74
N HIS A 450 -53.73 -6.01 -5.11
CA HIS A 450 -53.42 -5.86 -3.67
C HIS A 450 -54.64 -5.31 -2.90
N PRO A 451 -55.66 -6.13 -2.64
CA PRO A 451 -56.76 -5.70 -1.78
C PRO A 451 -56.26 -5.48 -0.36
N GLU A 452 -56.99 -4.70 0.46
CA GLU A 452 -56.57 -4.30 1.81
C GLU A 452 -56.19 -5.47 2.72
N GLY A 453 -56.89 -6.60 2.62
CA GLY A 453 -56.56 -7.82 3.39
C GLY A 453 -55.21 -8.41 3.02
N LYS A 454 -54.80 -8.27 1.75
CA LYS A 454 -53.49 -8.70 1.27
C LYS A 454 -52.39 -7.74 1.73
N LEU A 455 -52.67 -6.43 1.72
CA LEU A 455 -51.74 -5.42 2.24
C LEU A 455 -51.49 -5.59 3.74
N ARG A 456 -52.52 -5.91 4.56
CA ARG A 456 -52.34 -6.22 5.97
C ARG A 456 -51.41 -7.42 6.22
N ARG A 457 -51.53 -8.48 5.41
CA ARG A 457 -50.62 -9.63 5.48
C ARG A 457 -49.17 -9.27 5.05
N LEU A 458 -49.03 -8.46 4.02
CA LEU A 458 -47.68 -7.98 3.62
C LEU A 458 -47.04 -7.15 4.72
N ARG A 459 -47.80 -6.27 5.39
CA ARG A 459 -47.30 -5.42 6.48
C ARG A 459 -46.73 -6.23 7.67
N SER A 460 -47.19 -7.45 7.91
CA SER A 460 -46.67 -8.31 8.98
C SER A 460 -45.27 -8.88 8.70
N PHE A 461 -44.73 -8.72 7.49
CA PHE A 461 -43.37 -9.15 7.13
C PHE A 461 -42.34 -8.02 7.18
N PHE A 462 -42.78 -6.78 7.36
CA PHE A 462 -41.94 -5.59 7.52
C PHE A 462 -42.17 -4.90 8.87
#